data_bd2ed9f835433a6d3ffa95664c22a4fb
#
_entry.id   bd2ed9f835433a6d3ffa95664c22a4fb
#
_cell.length_a   1.000
_cell.length_b   1.000
_cell.length_c   1.000
_cell.angle_alpha   90.00
_cell.angle_beta   90.00
_cell.angle_gamma   90.00
#
_symmetry.space_group_name_H-M   'P 1'
#
loop_
_entity.id
_entity.type
_entity.pdbx_description
1 polymer ?
#
loop_
_entity_poly.entity_id
_entity_poly.type
_entity_poly.pdbx_seq_one_letter_code
_entity_poly.pdbx_strand_id
1 'polypeptide(L)'
;QTVNAYYHPLYNEIVFPAGILQPPLYDYRADDAVNYGGIGAVIGHEISHGFDDQGSQFDGEGNLKNWWSEGDLAKFKEKGKRYVEQFNKYEPLPGVFVQGQFTLGENIGDLGGLAVAYDGLQRHFQNNERPDLIDGLTPEQRFFFSWGTIWRIKIRDETLRTQVLTDPHAPGMYRANAPLTNFEPFYQAFDVKEGDKM
;
A
#
# COMPACT_ATOMS: atom_id res chain seq x y z
N GLN A 1 0.01 -3.80 -21.86
CA GLN A 1 -0.95 -2.66 -21.89
C GLN A 1 -1.82 -2.57 -20.62
N THR A 2 -1.65 -3.49 -19.68
CA THR A 2 -2.43 -3.51 -18.44
C THR A 2 -1.92 -2.43 -17.49
N VAL A 3 -2.82 -1.67 -16.88
CA VAL A 3 -2.50 -0.76 -15.77
C VAL A 3 -2.39 -1.60 -14.50
N ASN A 4 -1.23 -2.18 -14.30
CA ASN A 4 -0.89 -3.02 -13.16
C ASN A 4 0.62 -3.12 -12.99
N ALA A 5 1.04 -3.63 -11.82
CA ALA A 5 2.38 -4.10 -11.52
C ALA A 5 2.25 -5.47 -10.84
N TYR A 6 3.34 -6.19 -10.70
CA TYR A 6 3.35 -7.43 -9.94
C TYR A 6 4.75 -7.82 -9.46
N TYR A 7 4.80 -8.54 -8.36
CA TYR A 7 5.98 -9.25 -7.88
C TYR A 7 5.91 -10.72 -8.29
N HIS A 8 7.05 -11.28 -8.69
CA HIS A 8 7.18 -12.69 -9.05
C HIS A 8 8.12 -13.42 -8.08
N PRO A 9 7.60 -14.23 -7.15
CA PRO A 9 8.42 -14.80 -6.06
C PRO A 9 9.49 -15.77 -6.55
N LEU A 10 9.25 -16.54 -7.62
CA LEU A 10 10.23 -17.50 -8.15
C LEU A 10 11.43 -16.83 -8.81
N TYR A 11 11.26 -15.61 -9.31
CA TYR A 11 12.35 -14.83 -9.92
C TYR A 11 12.84 -13.70 -9.03
N ASN A 12 12.17 -13.47 -7.89
CA ASN A 12 12.44 -12.38 -6.98
C ASN A 12 12.55 -11.04 -7.73
N GLU A 13 11.58 -10.77 -8.58
CA GLU A 13 11.55 -9.58 -9.42
C GLU A 13 10.21 -8.84 -9.34
N ILE A 14 10.26 -7.53 -9.53
CA ILE A 14 9.09 -6.67 -9.70
C ILE A 14 8.95 -6.27 -11.16
N VAL A 15 7.72 -6.24 -11.68
CA VAL A 15 7.44 -5.96 -13.09
C VAL A 15 6.42 -4.85 -13.24
N PHE A 16 6.75 -3.85 -14.06
CA PHE A 16 5.90 -2.69 -14.34
C PHE A 16 5.59 -2.63 -15.84
N PRO A 17 4.46 -3.18 -16.29
CA PRO A 17 3.97 -2.94 -17.64
C PRO A 17 3.83 -1.44 -17.93
N ALA A 18 4.22 -0.99 -19.12
CA ALA A 18 4.25 0.44 -19.45
C ALA A 18 2.90 1.16 -19.26
N GLY A 19 1.79 0.42 -19.27
CA GLY A 19 0.45 0.96 -19.06
C GLY A 19 0.24 1.63 -17.69
N ILE A 20 1.01 1.26 -16.65
CA ILE A 20 0.90 1.88 -15.33
C ILE A 20 1.63 3.24 -15.24
N LEU A 21 2.59 3.49 -16.13
CA LEU A 21 3.44 4.69 -16.10
C LEU A 21 2.73 5.91 -16.71
N GLN A 22 1.58 6.25 -16.19
CA GLN A 22 0.75 7.37 -16.62
C GLN A 22 -0.08 7.93 -15.46
N PRO A 23 -0.57 9.17 -15.54
CA PRO A 23 -1.47 9.73 -14.53
C PRO A 23 -2.72 8.85 -14.28
N PRO A 24 -3.17 8.76 -13.02
CA PRO A 24 -2.69 9.47 -11.83
C PRO A 24 -1.54 8.79 -11.09
N LEU A 25 -1.04 7.64 -11.55
CA LEU A 25 0.01 6.87 -10.88
C LEU A 25 1.39 7.52 -11.05
N TYR A 26 1.70 7.99 -12.26
CA TYR A 26 2.95 8.67 -12.59
C TYR A 26 2.72 9.82 -13.58
N ASP A 27 3.23 11.00 -13.27
CA ASP A 27 3.33 12.12 -14.21
C ASP A 27 4.73 12.76 -14.05
N TYR A 28 5.55 12.71 -15.11
CA TYR A 28 6.90 13.29 -15.10
C TYR A 28 6.92 14.82 -14.88
N ARG A 29 5.75 15.48 -14.98
CA ARG A 29 5.58 16.92 -14.72
C ARG A 29 5.12 17.23 -13.31
N ALA A 30 4.64 16.22 -12.56
CA ALA A 30 4.23 16.40 -11.19
C ALA A 30 5.43 16.56 -10.27
N ASP A 31 5.25 17.17 -9.10
CA ASP A 31 6.29 17.21 -8.09
C ASP A 31 6.59 15.80 -7.53
N ASP A 32 7.80 15.66 -6.98
CA ASP A 32 8.29 14.35 -6.55
C ASP A 32 7.38 13.71 -5.49
N ALA A 33 6.82 14.50 -4.57
CA ALA A 33 5.94 13.96 -3.52
C ALA A 33 4.69 13.28 -4.11
N VAL A 34 4.12 13.83 -5.20
CA VAL A 34 3.00 13.22 -5.92
C VAL A 34 3.41 11.89 -6.55
N ASN A 35 4.57 11.83 -7.21
CA ASN A 35 5.06 10.60 -7.83
C ASN A 35 5.48 9.55 -6.78
N TYR A 36 6.08 9.97 -5.66
CA TYR A 36 6.37 9.05 -4.55
C TYR A 36 5.10 8.50 -3.92
N GLY A 37 4.04 9.30 -3.75
CA GLY A 37 2.76 8.85 -3.22
C GLY A 37 1.90 8.03 -4.19
N GLY A 38 2.17 8.14 -5.49
CA GLY A 38 1.57 7.35 -6.57
C GLY A 38 2.39 6.11 -6.89
N ILE A 39 3.16 6.19 -7.99
CA ILE A 39 3.95 5.05 -8.48
C ILE A 39 5.02 4.59 -7.48
N GLY A 40 5.58 5.50 -6.68
CA GLY A 40 6.54 5.15 -5.63
C GLY A 40 5.97 4.20 -4.61
N ALA A 41 4.74 4.47 -4.14
CA ALA A 41 4.04 3.57 -3.22
C ALA A 41 3.71 2.22 -3.86
N VAL A 42 3.38 2.18 -5.17
CA VAL A 42 3.19 0.93 -5.90
C VAL A 42 4.51 0.15 -6.03
N ILE A 43 5.63 0.82 -6.31
CA ILE A 43 6.96 0.17 -6.34
C ILE A 43 7.27 -0.46 -4.98
N GLY A 44 7.05 0.28 -3.90
CA GLY A 44 7.22 -0.24 -2.55
C GLY A 44 6.27 -1.40 -2.21
N HIS A 45 5.03 -1.35 -2.72
CA HIS A 45 4.03 -2.43 -2.60
C HIS A 45 4.55 -3.72 -3.24
N GLU A 46 5.01 -3.67 -4.49
CA GLU A 46 5.55 -4.86 -5.17
C GLU A 46 6.79 -5.41 -4.47
N ILE A 47 7.69 -4.55 -3.99
CA ILE A 47 8.85 -4.99 -3.19
C ILE A 47 8.37 -5.68 -1.90
N SER A 48 7.32 -5.17 -1.25
CA SER A 48 6.79 -5.70 0.00
C SER A 48 6.17 -7.08 -0.16
N HIS A 49 5.71 -7.45 -1.36
CA HIS A 49 5.24 -8.81 -1.63
C HIS A 49 6.31 -9.89 -1.42
N GLY A 50 7.60 -9.57 -1.54
CA GLY A 50 8.67 -10.49 -1.17
C GLY A 50 8.73 -10.81 0.33
N PHE A 51 8.02 -10.03 1.15
CA PHE A 51 8.01 -10.10 2.62
C PHE A 51 6.61 -10.27 3.21
N ASP A 52 5.57 -10.43 2.39
CA ASP A 52 4.21 -10.71 2.85
C ASP A 52 4.03 -12.16 3.33
N ASP A 53 2.81 -12.58 3.65
CA ASP A 53 2.52 -13.91 4.17
C ASP A 53 2.71 -15.03 3.15
N GLN A 54 2.77 -14.72 1.85
CA GLN A 54 3.02 -15.67 0.77
C GLN A 54 4.47 -15.58 0.26
N GLY A 55 4.92 -14.39 -0.14
CA GLY A 55 6.25 -14.19 -0.71
C GLY A 55 7.37 -14.47 0.28
N SER A 56 7.17 -14.20 1.57
CA SER A 56 8.13 -14.49 2.62
C SER A 56 8.39 -15.99 2.85
N GLN A 57 7.69 -16.88 2.17
CA GLN A 57 7.98 -18.32 2.15
C GLN A 57 9.09 -18.68 1.15
N PHE A 58 9.48 -17.75 0.27
CA PHE A 58 10.55 -17.94 -0.70
C PHE A 58 11.83 -17.22 -0.23
N ASP A 59 12.99 -17.84 -0.51
CA ASP A 59 14.27 -17.17 -0.33
C ASP A 59 14.61 -16.23 -1.51
N GLY A 60 15.73 -15.51 -1.40
CA GLY A 60 16.15 -14.56 -2.44
C GLY A 60 16.47 -15.18 -3.80
N GLU A 61 16.65 -16.49 -3.88
CA GLU A 61 16.83 -17.25 -5.10
C GLU A 61 15.53 -17.84 -5.66
N GLY A 62 14.38 -17.54 -5.03
CA GLY A 62 13.05 -18.01 -5.47
C GLY A 62 12.73 -19.45 -5.06
N ASN A 63 13.46 -20.03 -4.13
CA ASN A 63 13.17 -21.36 -3.61
C ASN A 63 12.17 -21.28 -2.46
N LEU A 64 11.20 -22.18 -2.43
CA LEU A 64 10.30 -22.35 -1.29
C LEU A 64 11.09 -22.89 -0.10
N LYS A 65 11.53 -22.00 0.78
CA LYS A 65 12.45 -22.31 1.87
C LYS A 65 12.23 -21.38 3.06
N ASN A 66 12.04 -21.95 4.23
CA ASN A 66 11.97 -21.18 5.46
C ASN A 66 13.35 -20.57 5.81
N TRP A 67 13.44 -19.25 5.71
CA TRP A 67 14.62 -18.44 6.08
C TRP A 67 14.43 -17.63 7.36
N TRP A 68 13.23 -17.68 7.93
CA TRP A 68 12.90 -16.97 9.17
C TRP A 68 13.58 -17.59 10.38
N SER A 69 14.03 -16.76 11.35
CA SER A 69 14.19 -17.25 12.69
C SER A 69 12.81 -17.56 13.30
N GLU A 70 12.75 -18.53 14.23
CA GLU A 70 11.48 -18.88 14.89
C GLU A 70 10.84 -17.66 15.58
N GLY A 71 11.67 -16.84 16.25
CA GLY A 71 11.20 -15.64 16.95
C GLY A 71 10.65 -14.56 16.02
N ASP A 72 11.27 -14.36 14.86
CA ASP A 72 10.81 -13.33 13.90
C ASP A 72 9.55 -13.79 13.17
N LEU A 73 9.47 -15.06 12.79
CA LEU A 73 8.25 -15.63 12.21
C LEU A 73 7.06 -15.51 13.17
N ALA A 74 7.27 -15.76 14.47
CA ALA A 74 6.22 -15.63 15.47
C ALA A 74 5.73 -14.18 15.59
N LYS A 75 6.64 -13.20 15.62
CA LYS A 75 6.31 -11.77 15.65
C LYS A 75 5.58 -11.33 14.38
N PHE A 76 6.04 -11.79 13.21
CA PHE A 76 5.39 -11.50 11.93
C PHE A 76 3.94 -12.00 11.93
N LYS A 77 3.71 -13.26 12.31
CA LYS A 77 2.38 -13.84 12.41
C LYS A 77 1.47 -13.11 13.41
N GLU A 78 2.00 -12.69 14.56
CA GLU A 78 1.26 -11.91 15.55
C GLU A 78 0.80 -10.56 14.98
N LYS A 79 1.70 -9.83 14.30
CA LYS A 79 1.36 -8.56 13.65
C LYS A 79 0.35 -8.78 12.53
N GLY A 80 0.54 -9.80 11.69
CA GLY A 80 -0.39 -10.17 10.62
C GLY A 80 -1.79 -10.45 11.15
N LYS A 81 -1.90 -11.20 12.27
CA LYS A 81 -3.19 -11.46 12.92
C LYS A 81 -3.94 -10.18 13.32
N ARG A 82 -3.26 -9.20 13.91
CA ARG A 82 -3.86 -7.91 14.25
C ARG A 82 -4.38 -7.19 13.01
N TYR A 83 -3.64 -7.27 11.92
CA TYR A 83 -4.02 -6.65 10.66
C TYR A 83 -5.23 -7.37 10.02
N VAL A 84 -5.28 -8.70 10.08
CA VAL A 84 -6.46 -9.50 9.71
C VAL A 84 -7.68 -9.08 10.51
N GLU A 85 -7.56 -8.95 11.84
CA GLU A 85 -8.65 -8.54 12.73
C GLU A 85 -9.15 -7.12 12.43
N GLN A 86 -8.27 -6.23 11.99
CA GLN A 86 -8.65 -4.88 11.54
C GLN A 86 -9.51 -4.97 10.28
N PHE A 87 -9.02 -5.64 9.23
CA PHE A 87 -9.72 -5.72 7.95
C PHE A 87 -11.04 -6.49 8.01
N ASN A 88 -11.15 -7.50 8.88
CA ASN A 88 -12.42 -8.22 9.11
C ASN A 88 -13.55 -7.33 9.63
N LYS A 89 -13.26 -6.12 10.11
CA LYS A 89 -14.28 -5.16 10.59
C LYS A 89 -14.86 -4.28 9.50
N TYR A 90 -14.23 -4.26 8.32
CA TYR A 90 -14.67 -3.39 7.23
C TYR A 90 -15.84 -4.03 6.46
N GLU A 91 -16.91 -3.26 6.38
CA GLU A 91 -18.18 -3.64 5.76
C GLU A 91 -18.46 -2.73 4.56
N PRO A 92 -17.99 -3.06 3.34
CA PRO A 92 -18.22 -2.24 2.15
C PRO A 92 -19.68 -2.18 1.70
N LEU A 93 -20.46 -3.19 1.99
CA LEU A 93 -21.90 -3.27 1.73
C LEU A 93 -22.61 -3.98 2.90
N PRO A 94 -23.87 -3.68 3.18
CA PRO A 94 -24.61 -4.31 4.29
C PRO A 94 -24.50 -5.83 4.28
N GLY A 95 -23.96 -6.39 5.36
CA GLY A 95 -23.75 -7.83 5.54
C GLY A 95 -22.59 -8.43 4.74
N VAL A 96 -21.77 -7.61 4.06
CA VAL A 96 -20.60 -8.08 3.30
C VAL A 96 -19.32 -7.52 3.94
N PHE A 97 -18.52 -8.38 4.51
CA PHE A 97 -17.28 -8.01 5.20
C PHE A 97 -16.06 -8.38 4.38
N VAL A 98 -15.02 -7.54 4.48
CA VAL A 98 -13.70 -7.86 3.92
C VAL A 98 -13.15 -9.10 4.63
N GLN A 99 -12.55 -10.00 3.88
CA GLN A 99 -11.92 -11.20 4.41
C GLN A 99 -10.45 -10.91 4.70
N GLY A 100 -10.15 -10.43 5.92
CA GLY A 100 -8.81 -9.94 6.29
C GLY A 100 -7.70 -10.97 6.08
N GLN A 101 -7.96 -12.27 6.25
CA GLN A 101 -6.96 -13.30 5.96
C GLN A 101 -6.72 -13.46 4.46
N PHE A 102 -7.75 -13.35 3.63
CA PHE A 102 -7.63 -13.46 2.17
C PHE A 102 -6.92 -12.24 1.57
N THR A 103 -7.10 -11.07 2.18
CA THR A 103 -6.49 -9.81 1.71
C THR A 103 -5.18 -9.47 2.40
N LEU A 104 -4.64 -10.34 3.28
CA LEU A 104 -3.51 -10.00 4.15
C LEU A 104 -2.25 -9.59 3.37
N GLY A 105 -1.88 -10.34 2.34
CA GLY A 105 -0.69 -10.06 1.53
C GLY A 105 -0.76 -8.68 0.88
N GLU A 106 -1.90 -8.38 0.26
CA GLU A 106 -2.15 -7.07 -0.38
C GLU A 106 -2.16 -5.92 0.64
N ASN A 107 -2.75 -6.16 1.81
CA ASN A 107 -2.76 -5.15 2.87
C ASN A 107 -1.36 -4.88 3.45
N ILE A 108 -0.50 -5.92 3.55
CA ILE A 108 0.91 -5.76 3.92
C ILE A 108 1.65 -5.00 2.82
N GLY A 109 1.40 -5.31 1.55
CA GLY A 109 1.95 -4.60 0.40
C GLY A 109 1.63 -3.10 0.45
N ASP A 110 0.38 -2.73 0.71
CA ASP A 110 -0.04 -1.33 0.78
C ASP A 110 0.65 -0.56 1.92
N LEU A 111 0.71 -1.12 3.12
CA LEU A 111 1.37 -0.47 4.26
C LEU A 111 2.89 -0.40 4.07
N GLY A 112 3.49 -1.49 3.57
CA GLY A 112 4.92 -1.55 3.25
C GLY A 112 5.28 -0.57 2.14
N GLY A 113 4.45 -0.51 1.10
CA GLY A 113 4.61 0.41 -0.03
C GLY A 113 4.61 1.87 0.40
N LEU A 114 3.64 2.27 1.23
CA LEU A 114 3.61 3.61 1.82
C LEU A 114 4.86 3.90 2.65
N ALA A 115 5.29 2.96 3.49
CA ALA A 115 6.44 3.16 4.37
C ALA A 115 7.74 3.32 3.57
N VAL A 116 7.98 2.46 2.58
CA VAL A 116 9.18 2.51 1.72
C VAL A 116 9.20 3.76 0.87
N ALA A 117 8.07 4.13 0.24
CA ALA A 117 7.99 5.31 -0.59
C ALA A 117 8.14 6.61 0.22
N TYR A 118 7.55 6.67 1.41
CA TYR A 118 7.68 7.82 2.30
C TYR A 118 9.13 8.01 2.79
N ASP A 119 9.80 6.94 3.23
CA ASP A 119 11.23 7.00 3.59
C ASP A 119 12.08 7.45 2.39
N GLY A 120 11.78 6.93 1.20
CA GLY A 120 12.41 7.36 -0.05
C GLY A 120 12.25 8.86 -0.30
N LEU A 121 11.04 9.40 -0.14
CA LEU A 121 10.77 10.84 -0.26
C LEU A 121 11.55 11.65 0.78
N GLN A 122 11.59 11.22 2.05
CA GLN A 122 12.34 11.93 3.08
C GLN A 122 13.85 11.92 2.79
N ARG A 123 14.41 10.81 2.29
CA ARG A 123 15.82 10.73 1.85
C ARG A 123 16.08 11.60 0.63
N HIS A 124 15.13 11.71 -0.30
CA HIS A 124 15.24 12.63 -1.42
C HIS A 124 15.43 14.07 -0.92
N PHE A 125 14.63 14.52 0.06
CA PHE A 125 14.74 15.87 0.64
C PHE A 125 16.00 16.10 1.50
N GLN A 126 16.70 15.06 1.92
CA GLN A 126 18.01 15.23 2.58
C GLN A 126 19.11 15.63 1.58
N ASN A 127 18.96 15.30 0.30
CA ASN A 127 19.96 15.49 -0.74
C ASN A 127 19.54 16.53 -1.79
N ASN A 128 18.31 16.99 -1.76
CA ASN A 128 17.74 17.93 -2.72
C ASN A 128 16.96 19.04 -1.99
N GLU A 129 16.75 20.14 -2.66
CA GLU A 129 15.93 21.21 -2.12
C GLU A 129 14.51 20.72 -1.86
N ARG A 130 14.03 20.99 -0.66
CA ARG A 130 12.64 20.66 -0.29
C ARG A 130 11.71 21.70 -0.92
N PRO A 131 10.70 21.29 -1.69
CA PRO A 131 9.79 22.23 -2.32
C PRO A 131 8.93 22.96 -1.30
N ASP A 132 8.57 24.19 -1.62
CA ASP A 132 7.60 25.00 -0.88
C ASP A 132 6.19 24.40 -0.89
N LEU A 133 5.28 25.07 -0.18
CA LEU A 133 3.87 24.73 -0.26
C LEU A 133 3.36 24.90 -1.70
N ILE A 134 2.62 23.91 -2.18
CA ILE A 134 1.87 23.97 -3.44
C ILE A 134 0.39 23.86 -3.08
N ASP A 135 -0.40 24.83 -3.50
CA ASP A 135 -1.84 24.94 -3.13
C ASP A 135 -2.10 24.88 -1.62
N GLY A 136 -1.15 25.39 -0.82
CA GLY A 136 -1.22 25.36 0.64
C GLY A 136 -0.88 24.01 1.28
N LEU A 137 -0.45 23.01 0.50
CA LEU A 137 -0.14 21.66 0.97
C LEU A 137 1.38 21.46 1.08
N THR A 138 1.81 20.82 2.17
CA THR A 138 3.19 20.36 2.32
C THR A 138 3.49 19.21 1.36
N PRO A 139 4.76 18.88 1.07
CA PRO A 139 5.11 17.71 0.28
C PRO A 139 4.55 16.40 0.85
N GLU A 140 4.56 16.24 2.17
CA GLU A 140 4.00 15.04 2.84
C GLU A 140 2.48 14.95 2.63
N GLN A 141 1.77 16.07 2.75
CA GLN A 141 0.32 16.08 2.48
C GLN A 141 0.03 15.72 1.02
N ARG A 142 0.83 16.25 0.06
CA ARG A 142 0.68 15.90 -1.36
C ARG A 142 0.97 14.42 -1.63
N PHE A 143 1.97 13.82 -0.95
CA PHE A 143 2.23 12.39 -0.99
C PHE A 143 0.99 11.57 -0.62
N PHE A 144 0.36 11.88 0.52
CA PHE A 144 -0.84 11.16 0.97
C PHE A 144 -2.06 11.43 0.11
N PHE A 145 -2.23 12.65 -0.40
CA PHE A 145 -3.29 12.93 -1.38
C PHE A 145 -3.11 12.19 -2.69
N SER A 146 -1.87 12.02 -3.14
CA SER A 146 -1.57 11.19 -4.32
C SER A 146 -1.96 9.73 -4.08
N TRP A 147 -1.55 9.15 -2.95
CA TRP A 147 -1.98 7.82 -2.54
C TRP A 147 -3.51 7.67 -2.54
N GLY A 148 -4.24 8.56 -1.90
CA GLY A 148 -5.70 8.51 -1.91
C GLY A 148 -6.31 8.67 -3.31
N THR A 149 -5.64 9.41 -4.19
CA THR A 149 -6.12 9.68 -5.55
C THR A 149 -6.05 8.44 -6.44
N ILE A 150 -5.03 7.61 -6.34
CA ILE A 150 -4.90 6.41 -7.17
C ILE A 150 -5.97 5.35 -6.85
N TRP A 151 -6.57 5.41 -5.65
CA TRP A 151 -7.64 4.51 -5.21
C TRP A 151 -9.05 5.04 -5.41
N ARG A 152 -9.24 6.19 -6.07
CA ARG A 152 -10.56 6.76 -6.35
C ARG A 152 -11.31 5.91 -7.38
N ILE A 153 -12.05 4.95 -6.90
CA ILE A 153 -12.83 4.01 -7.70
C ILE A 153 -14.31 4.19 -7.38
N LYS A 154 -15.15 4.21 -8.40
CA LYS A 154 -16.60 4.06 -8.27
C LYS A 154 -17.01 2.72 -8.88
N ILE A 155 -17.51 1.82 -8.06
CA ILE A 155 -17.86 0.46 -8.42
C ILE A 155 -19.34 0.21 -8.12
N ARG A 156 -20.02 -0.63 -8.90
CA ARG A 156 -21.41 -1.05 -8.65
C ARG A 156 -21.43 -2.11 -7.55
N ASP A 157 -22.51 -2.15 -6.78
CA ASP A 157 -22.65 -3.04 -5.62
C ASP A 157 -22.48 -4.52 -5.99
N GLU A 158 -22.99 -4.95 -7.15
CA GLU A 158 -22.84 -6.34 -7.59
C GLU A 158 -21.39 -6.70 -7.88
N THR A 159 -20.65 -5.78 -8.52
CA THR A 159 -19.22 -5.95 -8.81
C THR A 159 -18.40 -5.89 -7.52
N LEU A 160 -18.73 -4.97 -6.60
CA LEU A 160 -18.06 -4.85 -5.31
C LEU A 160 -18.28 -6.13 -4.46
N ARG A 161 -19.48 -6.69 -4.46
CA ARG A 161 -19.78 -7.95 -3.79
C ARG A 161 -18.97 -9.11 -4.35
N THR A 162 -18.82 -9.17 -5.67
CA THR A 162 -17.99 -10.18 -6.34
C THR A 162 -16.52 -9.98 -5.98
N GLN A 163 -16.02 -8.74 -6.03
CA GLN A 163 -14.64 -8.40 -5.66
C GLN A 163 -14.29 -8.90 -4.25
N VAL A 164 -15.11 -8.58 -3.25
CA VAL A 164 -14.87 -9.00 -1.85
C VAL A 164 -14.76 -10.52 -1.70
N LEU A 165 -15.44 -11.28 -2.56
CA LEU A 165 -15.44 -12.75 -2.49
C LEU A 165 -14.30 -13.41 -3.26
N THR A 166 -13.77 -12.77 -4.30
CA THR A 166 -12.91 -13.43 -5.30
C THR A 166 -11.57 -12.73 -5.54
N ASP A 167 -11.40 -11.49 -5.10
CA ASP A 167 -10.20 -10.68 -5.32
C ASP A 167 -9.42 -10.57 -3.99
N PRO A 168 -8.10 -10.87 -3.97
CA PRO A 168 -7.28 -10.72 -2.77
C PRO A 168 -7.05 -9.25 -2.37
N HIS A 169 -7.44 -8.29 -3.22
CA HIS A 169 -7.35 -6.88 -2.89
C HIS A 169 -8.60 -6.40 -2.13
N ALA A 170 -8.39 -5.72 -1.03
CA ALA A 170 -9.47 -5.00 -0.37
C ALA A 170 -10.06 -3.91 -1.31
N PRO A 171 -11.35 -3.54 -1.17
CA PRO A 171 -11.93 -2.45 -1.95
C PRO A 171 -11.13 -1.15 -1.83
N GLY A 172 -11.04 -0.38 -2.93
CA GLY A 172 -10.19 0.81 -3.03
C GLY A 172 -10.37 1.82 -1.89
N MET A 173 -11.58 1.98 -1.36
CA MET A 173 -11.82 2.84 -0.19
C MET A 173 -11.03 2.40 1.05
N TYR A 174 -10.83 1.11 1.24
CA TYR A 174 -10.05 0.58 2.37
C TYR A 174 -8.55 0.56 2.06
N ARG A 175 -8.15 0.33 0.81
CA ARG A 175 -6.75 0.51 0.39
C ARG A 175 -6.30 1.96 0.57
N ALA A 176 -7.16 2.93 0.26
CA ALA A 176 -6.86 4.35 0.48
C ALA A 176 -6.67 4.71 1.95
N ASN A 177 -7.52 4.19 2.84
CA ASN A 177 -7.63 4.70 4.21
C ASN A 177 -7.02 3.77 5.28
N ALA A 178 -7.21 2.45 5.17
CA ALA A 178 -6.82 1.53 6.24
C ALA A 178 -5.30 1.50 6.53
N PRO A 179 -4.39 1.53 5.54
CA PRO A 179 -2.96 1.63 5.82
C PRO A 179 -2.59 2.91 6.58
N LEU A 180 -3.26 4.02 6.30
CA LEU A 180 -3.00 5.32 6.93
C LEU A 180 -3.32 5.32 8.43
N THR A 181 -4.30 4.51 8.86
CA THR A 181 -4.61 4.33 10.29
C THR A 181 -3.52 3.62 11.08
N ASN A 182 -2.53 3.05 10.40
CA ASN A 182 -1.37 2.38 11.01
C ASN A 182 -0.04 3.10 10.70
N PHE A 183 -0.10 4.34 10.17
CA PHE A 183 1.07 5.02 9.64
C PHE A 183 1.28 6.39 10.30
N GLU A 184 2.15 6.43 11.31
CA GLU A 184 2.46 7.61 12.10
C GLU A 184 2.79 8.87 11.27
N PRO A 185 3.55 8.81 10.15
CA PRO A 185 3.80 9.99 9.34
C PRO A 185 2.54 10.66 8.78
N PHE A 186 1.45 9.91 8.57
CA PHE A 186 0.16 10.48 8.18
C PHE A 186 -0.42 11.34 9.30
N TYR A 187 -0.37 10.86 10.53
CA TYR A 187 -0.85 11.62 11.69
C TYR A 187 -0.09 12.93 11.87
N GLN A 188 1.22 12.88 11.68
CA GLN A 188 2.07 14.08 11.77
C GLN A 188 1.77 15.06 10.63
N ALA A 189 1.58 14.60 9.40
CA ALA A 189 1.33 15.46 8.25
C ALA A 189 -0.01 16.23 8.33
N PHE A 190 -1.01 15.66 9.00
CA PHE A 190 -2.36 16.22 9.10
C PHE A 190 -2.76 16.65 10.51
N ASP A 191 -1.83 16.61 11.47
CA ASP A 191 -2.09 16.93 12.91
C ASP A 191 -3.27 16.12 13.47
N VAL A 192 -3.37 14.83 13.07
CA VAL A 192 -4.43 13.92 13.52
C VAL A 192 -4.25 13.62 14.99
N LYS A 193 -5.33 13.66 15.76
CA LYS A 193 -5.34 13.48 17.20
C LYS A 193 -6.20 12.29 17.62
N GLU A 194 -5.95 11.81 18.82
CA GLU A 194 -6.80 10.77 19.42
C GLU A 194 -8.27 11.22 19.45
N GLY A 195 -9.14 10.39 18.88
CA GLY A 195 -10.58 10.66 18.76
C GLY A 195 -11.03 11.25 17.43
N ASP A 196 -10.11 11.63 16.56
CA ASP A 196 -10.46 12.02 15.20
C ASP A 196 -11.03 10.83 14.42
N LYS A 197 -12.00 11.08 13.57
CA LYS A 197 -12.59 10.05 12.71
C LYS A 197 -11.71 9.87 11.47
N MET A 198 -11.29 8.65 11.27
CA MET A 198 -10.51 8.19 10.11
C MET A 198 -11.38 7.31 9.20
#